data_a33b58355bf446104b431fee01c0437b
#
_entry.id   a33b58355bf446104b431fee01c0437b
#
_cell.length_a   1.000
_cell.length_b   1.000
_cell.length_c   1.000
_cell.angle_alpha   90.00
_cell.angle_beta   90.00
_cell.angle_gamma   90.00
#
_symmetry.space_group_name_H-M   'P 1'
#
loop_
_entity.id
_entity.type
_entity.pdbx_description
1 polymer ?
#
loop_
_entity_poly.entity_id
_entity_poly.type
_entity_poly.pdbx_seq_one_letter_code
_entity_poly.pdbx_strand_id
1 'polypeptide(L)'
;AAARQKAVADETAARKSAVSAEAAARQKAVSDEAALRQKAIAAETAARQSADAALDRRLKVFEAHRAASGTYTAKDSKLPIEVNLGFTPRLLFIHGLVENHNSAMILPGETSTSRARIVPNGFIIPAGYNYFLNYQNHQYAYIAYA
;
A
#
# COMPACT_ATOMS: atom_id res chain seq x y z
N ALA A 1 63.59 54.29 13.49
CA ALA A 1 62.31 54.05 14.21
C ALA A 1 61.11 54.17 13.22
N ALA A 2 60.94 55.30 12.49
CA ALA A 2 59.76 55.56 11.63
C ALA A 2 59.53 54.51 10.53
N ALA A 3 60.59 54.08 9.83
CA ALA A 3 60.48 53.08 8.76
C ALA A 3 59.96 51.70 9.30
N ARG A 4 60.38 51.29 10.49
CA ARG A 4 59.93 50.04 11.11
C ARG A 4 58.48 50.16 11.56
N GLN A 5 58.06 51.29 12.11
CA GLN A 5 56.66 51.52 12.46
C GLN A 5 55.73 51.49 11.26
N LYS A 6 56.15 52.09 10.14
CA LYS A 6 55.41 52.04 8.89
C LYS A 6 55.27 50.59 8.37
N ALA A 7 56.36 49.83 8.35
CA ALA A 7 56.31 48.44 7.89
C ALA A 7 55.37 47.56 8.75
N VAL A 8 55.36 47.74 10.07
CA VAL A 8 54.41 47.02 10.97
C VAL A 8 52.97 47.44 10.71
N ALA A 9 52.71 48.71 10.48
CA ALA A 9 51.37 49.22 10.15
C ALA A 9 50.87 48.66 8.81
N ASP A 10 51.73 48.66 7.79
CA ASP A 10 51.39 48.12 6.46
C ASP A 10 51.10 46.60 6.52
N GLU A 11 51.92 45.87 7.25
CA GLU A 11 51.69 44.41 7.47
C GLU A 11 50.40 44.16 8.25
N THR A 12 50.15 44.94 9.28
CA THR A 12 48.90 44.79 10.05
C THR A 12 47.66 45.06 9.20
N ALA A 13 47.72 46.05 8.34
CA ALA A 13 46.64 46.34 7.41
C ALA A 13 46.44 45.21 6.38
N ALA A 14 47.52 44.69 5.80
CA ALA A 14 47.48 43.59 4.89
C ALA A 14 46.89 42.29 5.53
N ARG A 15 47.31 41.99 6.77
CA ARG A 15 46.74 40.84 7.52
C ARG A 15 45.25 41.04 7.82
N LYS A 16 44.82 42.20 8.22
CA LYS A 16 43.38 42.48 8.46
C LYS A 16 42.57 42.28 7.18
N SER A 17 43.08 42.83 6.06
CA SER A 17 42.43 42.63 4.74
C SER A 17 42.33 41.15 4.34
N ALA A 18 43.40 40.40 4.48
CA ALA A 18 43.44 38.96 4.18
C ALA A 18 42.43 38.16 5.04
N VAL A 19 42.41 38.42 6.36
CA VAL A 19 41.45 37.76 7.28
C VAL A 19 40.00 38.10 6.92
N SER A 20 39.71 39.36 6.58
CA SER A 20 38.37 39.77 6.14
C SER A 20 37.95 39.10 4.84
N ALA A 21 38.86 38.99 3.88
CA ALA A 21 38.61 38.30 2.61
C ALA A 21 38.36 36.82 2.80
N GLU A 22 39.16 36.17 3.65
CA GLU A 22 38.97 34.76 4.00
C GLU A 22 37.62 34.51 4.71
N ALA A 23 37.27 35.35 5.66
CA ALA A 23 35.98 35.24 6.36
C ALA A 23 34.82 35.37 5.38
N ALA A 24 34.86 36.33 4.45
CA ALA A 24 33.82 36.49 3.43
C ALA A 24 33.76 35.28 2.49
N ALA A 25 34.90 34.73 2.07
CA ALA A 25 34.96 33.53 1.24
C ALA A 25 34.37 32.30 1.93
N ARG A 26 34.72 32.10 3.22
CA ARG A 26 34.13 30.99 4.04
C ARG A 26 32.62 31.15 4.20
N GLN A 27 32.14 32.37 4.47
CA GLN A 27 30.71 32.60 4.63
C GLN A 27 29.96 32.34 3.33
N LYS A 28 30.52 32.75 2.20
CA LYS A 28 29.95 32.42 0.89
C LYS A 28 29.93 30.91 0.62
N ALA A 29 31.01 30.21 0.90
CA ALA A 29 31.08 28.77 0.70
C ALA A 29 30.03 28.01 1.53
N VAL A 30 29.85 28.39 2.82
CA VAL A 30 28.81 27.81 3.69
C VAL A 30 27.41 28.08 3.15
N SER A 31 27.16 29.28 2.67
CA SER A 31 25.86 29.65 2.07
C SER A 31 25.59 28.88 0.78
N ASP A 32 26.59 28.76 -0.08
CA ASP A 32 26.46 28.00 -1.35
C ASP A 32 26.22 26.51 -1.06
N GLU A 33 26.91 25.92 -0.10
CA GLU A 33 26.71 24.54 0.32
C GLU A 33 25.31 24.31 0.93
N ALA A 34 24.86 25.23 1.77
CA ALA A 34 23.51 25.15 2.33
C ALA A 34 22.43 25.16 1.24
N ALA A 35 22.59 26.04 0.23
CA ALA A 35 21.68 26.08 -0.91
C ALA A 35 21.70 24.78 -1.75
N LEU A 36 22.87 24.21 -1.98
CA LEU A 36 23.00 22.92 -2.67
C LEU A 36 22.34 21.78 -1.90
N ARG A 37 22.53 21.72 -0.59
CA ARG A 37 21.87 20.74 0.29
C ARG A 37 20.36 20.87 0.26
N GLN A 38 19.82 22.06 0.36
CA GLN A 38 18.39 22.30 0.26
C GLN A 38 17.82 21.82 -1.07
N LYS A 39 18.51 22.11 -2.17
CA LYS A 39 18.11 21.66 -3.50
C LYS A 39 18.14 20.14 -3.62
N ALA A 40 19.17 19.49 -3.08
CA ALA A 40 19.27 18.03 -3.08
C ALA A 40 18.15 17.38 -2.24
N ILE A 41 17.84 17.91 -1.05
CA ILE A 41 16.76 17.43 -0.20
C ILE A 41 15.40 17.60 -0.90
N ALA A 42 15.16 18.73 -1.56
CA ALA A 42 13.92 18.95 -2.29
C ALA A 42 13.76 17.95 -3.46
N ALA A 43 14.83 17.70 -4.20
CA ALA A 43 14.83 16.72 -5.29
C ALA A 43 14.58 15.29 -4.79
N GLU A 44 15.24 14.88 -3.70
CA GLU A 44 15.04 13.59 -3.05
C GLU A 44 13.59 13.43 -2.56
N THR A 45 13.06 14.47 -1.90
CA THR A 45 11.68 14.48 -1.42
C THR A 45 10.68 14.29 -2.57
N ALA A 46 10.86 15.01 -3.66
CA ALA A 46 10.00 14.87 -4.84
C ALA A 46 10.11 13.47 -5.49
N ALA A 47 11.31 12.91 -5.56
CA ALA A 47 11.52 11.56 -6.07
C ALA A 47 10.83 10.50 -5.23
N ARG A 48 10.93 10.60 -3.88
CA ARG A 48 10.24 9.69 -2.95
C ARG A 48 8.72 9.79 -3.09
N GLN A 49 8.17 11.00 -3.09
CA GLN A 49 6.72 11.20 -3.28
C GLN A 49 6.22 10.60 -4.59
N SER A 50 6.99 10.73 -5.67
CA SER A 50 6.65 10.13 -6.96
C SER A 50 6.69 8.60 -6.91
N ALA A 51 7.69 8.02 -6.25
CA ALA A 51 7.82 6.59 -6.06
C ALA A 51 6.68 6.01 -5.22
N ASP A 52 6.34 6.68 -4.10
CA ASP A 52 5.24 6.28 -3.21
C ASP A 52 3.89 6.32 -3.95
N ALA A 53 3.64 7.37 -4.73
CA ALA A 53 2.43 7.46 -5.55
C ALA A 53 2.38 6.37 -6.64
N ALA A 54 3.51 5.94 -7.17
CA ALA A 54 3.57 4.84 -8.13
C ALA A 54 3.28 3.49 -7.46
N LEU A 55 3.81 3.27 -6.25
CA LEU A 55 3.52 2.08 -5.44
C LEU A 55 2.06 2.01 -5.05
N ASP A 56 1.47 3.12 -4.61
CA ASP A 56 0.05 3.20 -4.25
C ASP A 56 -0.87 2.84 -5.43
N ARG A 57 -0.55 3.34 -6.64
CA ARG A 57 -1.28 2.94 -7.86
C ARG A 57 -1.18 1.45 -8.15
N ARG A 58 0.02 0.86 -8.00
CA ARG A 58 0.23 -0.59 -8.21
C ARG A 58 -0.52 -1.42 -7.18
N LEU A 59 -0.52 -0.98 -5.92
CA LEU A 59 -1.26 -1.64 -4.84
C LEU A 59 -2.76 -1.63 -5.12
N LYS A 60 -3.34 -0.50 -5.54
CA LYS A 60 -4.76 -0.41 -5.91
C LYS A 60 -5.13 -1.34 -7.05
N VAL A 61 -4.26 -1.47 -8.07
CA VAL A 61 -4.48 -2.43 -9.16
C VAL A 61 -4.43 -3.87 -8.64
N PHE A 62 -3.47 -4.19 -7.79
CA PHE A 62 -3.36 -5.51 -7.18
C PHE A 62 -4.59 -5.86 -6.32
N GLU A 63 -5.04 -4.92 -5.49
CA GLU A 63 -6.23 -5.09 -4.65
C GLU A 63 -7.52 -5.27 -5.48
N ALA A 64 -7.64 -4.54 -6.59
CA ALA A 64 -8.78 -4.68 -7.50
C ALA A 64 -8.81 -6.02 -8.25
N HIS A 65 -7.70 -6.75 -8.30
CA HIS A 65 -7.60 -8.06 -8.96
C HIS A 65 -7.32 -9.19 -7.97
N ARG A 66 -7.65 -9.00 -6.69
CA ARG A 66 -7.49 -10.05 -5.68
C ARG A 66 -8.37 -11.24 -6.00
N ALA A 67 -7.82 -12.42 -5.82
CA ALA A 67 -8.56 -13.67 -5.87
C ALA A 67 -8.27 -14.48 -4.61
N ALA A 68 -9.26 -15.23 -4.15
CA ALA A 68 -9.12 -16.22 -3.10
C ALA A 68 -9.79 -17.51 -3.51
N SER A 69 -9.21 -18.62 -3.13
CA SER A 69 -9.79 -19.94 -3.31
C SER A 69 -9.65 -20.75 -2.03
N GLY A 70 -10.54 -21.69 -1.83
CA GLY A 70 -10.52 -22.56 -0.67
C GLY A 70 -11.65 -23.57 -0.70
N THR A 71 -11.81 -24.25 0.41
CA THR A 71 -12.90 -25.21 0.61
C THR A 71 -13.61 -24.92 1.93
N TYR A 72 -14.88 -25.29 1.99
CA TYR A 72 -15.62 -25.37 3.25
C TYR A 72 -16.42 -26.68 3.33
N THR A 73 -16.71 -27.11 4.54
CA THR A 73 -17.54 -28.29 4.79
C THR A 73 -18.82 -27.86 5.49
N ALA A 74 -19.95 -28.22 4.93
CA ALA A 74 -21.26 -28.01 5.55
C ALA A 74 -21.46 -29.01 6.67
N LYS A 75 -21.28 -28.61 7.92
CA LYS A 75 -21.41 -29.48 9.11
C LYS A 75 -22.86 -29.60 9.58
N ASP A 76 -23.60 -28.50 9.50
CA ASP A 76 -25.00 -28.44 9.91
C ASP A 76 -25.77 -27.50 8.96
N SER A 77 -26.72 -28.06 8.23
CA SER A 77 -27.54 -27.29 7.28
C SER A 77 -28.46 -26.26 7.96
N LYS A 78 -28.65 -26.35 9.29
CA LYS A 78 -29.44 -25.38 10.06
C LYS A 78 -28.68 -24.11 10.45
N LEU A 79 -27.36 -24.10 10.27
CA LEU A 79 -26.50 -22.98 10.59
C LEU A 79 -25.94 -22.32 9.32
N PRO A 80 -25.82 -20.99 9.29
CA PRO A 80 -25.14 -20.32 8.20
C PRO A 80 -23.64 -20.65 8.21
N ILE A 81 -23.01 -20.61 7.04
CA ILE A 81 -21.57 -20.74 6.89
C ILE A 81 -21.04 -19.38 6.43
N GLU A 82 -20.14 -18.81 7.21
CA GLU A 82 -19.47 -17.56 6.90
C GLU A 82 -18.03 -17.81 6.47
N VAL A 83 -17.63 -17.25 5.34
CA VAL A 83 -16.27 -17.33 4.83
C VAL A 83 -15.71 -15.91 4.70
N ASN A 84 -14.71 -15.63 5.53
CA ASN A 84 -14.00 -14.34 5.49
C ASN A 84 -12.83 -14.43 4.51
N LEU A 85 -12.84 -13.58 3.50
CA LEU A 85 -11.81 -13.48 2.46
C LEU A 85 -10.89 -12.27 2.64
N GLY A 86 -11.25 -11.34 3.54
CA GLY A 86 -10.57 -10.07 3.72
C GLY A 86 -10.83 -9.07 2.58
N PHE A 87 -11.76 -9.35 1.69
CA PHE A 87 -12.27 -8.45 0.66
C PHE A 87 -13.69 -8.82 0.25
N THR A 88 -14.42 -7.88 -0.32
CA THR A 88 -15.78 -8.08 -0.84
C THR A 88 -15.69 -8.60 -2.28
N PRO A 89 -16.12 -9.84 -2.56
CA PRO A 89 -16.06 -10.37 -3.92
C PRO A 89 -16.98 -9.62 -4.90
N ARG A 90 -16.55 -9.51 -6.13
CA ARG A 90 -17.38 -9.11 -7.29
C ARG A 90 -17.87 -10.31 -8.09
N LEU A 91 -17.21 -11.45 -7.92
CA LEU A 91 -17.61 -12.73 -8.50
C LEU A 91 -17.24 -13.83 -7.52
N LEU A 92 -18.18 -14.70 -7.23
CA LEU A 92 -17.98 -15.89 -6.41
C LEU A 92 -18.49 -17.12 -7.19
N PHE A 93 -17.62 -18.09 -7.34
CA PHE A 93 -17.97 -19.39 -7.88
C PHE A 93 -17.83 -20.46 -6.78
N ILE A 94 -18.84 -21.28 -6.60
CA ILE A 94 -18.85 -22.40 -5.63
C ILE A 94 -19.20 -23.68 -6.37
N HIS A 95 -18.48 -24.74 -6.07
CA HIS A 95 -18.67 -26.06 -6.66
C HIS A 95 -18.62 -27.15 -5.57
N GLY A 96 -19.62 -28.06 -5.61
CA GLY A 96 -19.62 -29.24 -4.75
C GLY A 96 -18.59 -30.28 -5.19
N LEU A 97 -17.82 -30.80 -4.24
CA LEU A 97 -16.72 -31.74 -4.53
C LEU A 97 -17.18 -33.21 -4.54
N VAL A 98 -18.47 -33.49 -4.47
CA VAL A 98 -19.06 -34.86 -4.46
C VAL A 98 -19.90 -35.03 -5.73
N GLU A 99 -20.04 -36.25 -6.23
CA GLU A 99 -20.83 -36.55 -7.42
C GLU A 99 -22.27 -36.01 -7.31
N ASN A 100 -22.79 -35.46 -8.42
CA ASN A 100 -24.13 -34.86 -8.55
C ASN A 100 -24.38 -33.56 -7.75
N HIS A 101 -23.36 -32.80 -7.39
CA HIS A 101 -23.55 -31.54 -6.71
C HIS A 101 -23.44 -30.31 -7.62
N ASN A 102 -24.26 -29.32 -7.23
CA ASN A 102 -24.47 -28.12 -8.00
C ASN A 102 -23.31 -27.14 -7.87
N SER A 103 -23.07 -26.44 -8.94
CA SER A 103 -22.22 -25.26 -8.97
C SER A 103 -23.09 -24.00 -8.94
N ALA A 104 -22.61 -22.96 -8.32
CA ALA A 104 -23.26 -21.67 -8.35
C ALA A 104 -22.24 -20.55 -8.65
N MET A 105 -22.64 -19.65 -9.51
CA MET A 105 -21.97 -18.36 -9.71
C MET A 105 -22.83 -17.29 -9.06
N ILE A 106 -22.24 -16.47 -8.21
CA ILE A 106 -22.92 -15.46 -7.41
C ILE A 106 -22.30 -14.10 -7.74
N LEU A 107 -23.16 -13.13 -8.03
CA LEU A 107 -22.80 -11.75 -8.29
C LEU A 107 -23.26 -10.84 -7.14
N PRO A 108 -22.67 -9.65 -6.97
CA PRO A 108 -23.12 -8.67 -6.01
C PRO A 108 -24.60 -8.30 -6.24
N GLY A 109 -25.37 -8.19 -5.15
CA GLY A 109 -26.80 -7.82 -5.23
C GLY A 109 -27.74 -8.99 -5.46
N GLU A 110 -27.28 -10.23 -5.60
CA GLU A 110 -28.17 -11.38 -5.56
C GLU A 110 -28.82 -11.53 -4.18
N THR A 111 -30.13 -11.49 -4.16
CA THR A 111 -30.97 -11.56 -2.95
C THR A 111 -31.61 -12.94 -2.72
N SER A 112 -31.24 -13.94 -3.54
CA SER A 112 -31.76 -15.28 -3.40
C SER A 112 -31.45 -15.85 -2.01
N THR A 113 -32.48 -16.14 -1.25
CA THR A 113 -32.35 -16.74 0.09
C THR A 113 -31.83 -18.17 0.05
N SER A 114 -31.77 -18.76 -1.14
CA SER A 114 -31.40 -20.16 -1.36
C SER A 114 -29.96 -20.37 -1.83
N ARG A 115 -29.24 -19.29 -2.05
CA ARG A 115 -27.86 -19.33 -2.54
C ARG A 115 -26.93 -18.53 -1.62
N ALA A 116 -25.63 -18.67 -1.84
CA ALA A 116 -24.65 -17.82 -1.19
C ALA A 116 -24.94 -16.33 -1.47
N ARG A 117 -24.58 -15.50 -0.51
CA ARG A 117 -24.64 -14.04 -0.64
C ARG A 117 -23.26 -13.44 -0.43
N ILE A 118 -22.89 -12.52 -1.28
CA ILE A 118 -21.70 -11.70 -1.07
C ILE A 118 -22.00 -10.70 0.05
N VAL A 119 -21.07 -10.60 0.99
CA VAL A 119 -21.11 -9.67 2.12
C VAL A 119 -19.77 -8.92 2.21
N PRO A 120 -19.68 -7.83 2.96
CA PRO A 120 -18.40 -7.20 3.23
C PRO A 120 -17.37 -8.21 3.74
N ASN A 121 -16.18 -8.20 3.14
CA ASN A 121 -15.07 -9.09 3.45
C ASN A 121 -15.25 -10.59 3.15
N GLY A 122 -16.30 -11.00 2.42
CA GLY A 122 -16.47 -12.42 2.12
C GLY A 122 -17.83 -12.80 1.56
N PHE A 123 -18.30 -13.97 1.98
CA PHE A 123 -19.62 -14.47 1.60
C PHE A 123 -20.25 -15.32 2.71
N ILE A 124 -21.56 -15.45 2.66
CA ILE A 124 -22.37 -16.26 3.59
C ILE A 124 -23.19 -17.25 2.78
N ILE A 125 -23.18 -18.51 3.21
CA ILE A 125 -24.15 -19.53 2.80
C ILE A 125 -25.25 -19.52 3.85
N PRO A 126 -26.50 -19.17 3.52
CA PRO A 126 -27.59 -19.11 4.49
C PRO A 126 -27.89 -20.47 5.13
N ALA A 127 -28.43 -20.44 6.34
CA ALA A 127 -29.01 -21.61 6.96
C ALA A 127 -30.29 -22.04 6.23
N GLY A 128 -30.60 -23.32 6.23
CA GLY A 128 -31.83 -23.87 5.66
C GLY A 128 -31.56 -25.13 4.83
N TYR A 129 -32.63 -25.81 4.46
CA TYR A 129 -32.57 -27.02 3.63
C TYR A 129 -32.22 -26.73 2.16
N ASN A 130 -31.29 -25.84 1.94
CA ASN A 130 -30.85 -25.54 0.60
C ASN A 130 -29.86 -26.55 0.10
N TYR A 131 -30.37 -27.53 -0.54
CA TYR A 131 -29.72 -28.64 -1.21
C TYR A 131 -28.57 -28.29 -2.16
N PHE A 132 -28.25 -27.02 -2.35
CA PHE A 132 -27.29 -26.60 -3.35
C PHE A 132 -25.88 -26.36 -2.81
N LEU A 133 -25.72 -25.68 -1.68
CA LEU A 133 -24.41 -25.24 -1.20
C LEU A 133 -24.17 -25.49 0.31
N ASN A 134 -25.17 -26.07 1.00
CA ASN A 134 -25.10 -26.35 2.45
C ASN A 134 -25.68 -27.74 2.78
N TYR A 135 -25.33 -28.75 1.99
CA TYR A 135 -25.75 -30.10 2.29
C TYR A 135 -24.86 -30.74 3.36
N GLN A 136 -25.43 -31.24 4.44
CA GLN A 136 -24.70 -31.71 5.59
C GLN A 136 -23.63 -32.75 5.21
N ASN A 137 -22.45 -32.61 5.78
CA ASN A 137 -21.25 -33.41 5.55
C ASN A 137 -20.67 -33.37 4.13
N HIS A 138 -21.11 -32.44 3.31
CA HIS A 138 -20.53 -32.24 1.99
C HIS A 138 -19.48 -31.12 1.98
N GLN A 139 -18.47 -31.30 1.14
CA GLN A 139 -17.41 -30.36 0.93
C GLN A 139 -17.60 -29.60 -0.38
N TYR A 140 -17.30 -28.32 -0.34
CA TYR A 140 -17.41 -27.40 -1.46
C TYR A 140 -16.09 -26.65 -1.66
N ALA A 141 -15.71 -26.46 -2.92
CA ALA A 141 -14.64 -25.56 -3.29
C ALA A 141 -15.20 -24.21 -3.73
N TYR A 142 -14.47 -23.16 -3.51
CA TYR A 142 -14.82 -21.83 -4.02
C TYR A 142 -13.64 -21.12 -4.64
N ILE A 143 -13.94 -20.21 -5.58
CA ILE A 143 -13.04 -19.20 -6.11
C ILE A 143 -13.80 -17.87 -6.05
N ALA A 144 -13.16 -16.85 -5.49
CA ALA A 144 -13.71 -15.51 -5.35
C ALA A 144 -12.75 -14.48 -5.94
N TYR A 145 -13.29 -13.50 -6.67
CA TYR A 145 -12.55 -12.40 -7.29
C TYR A 145 -13.06 -11.08 -6.76
N ALA A 146 -12.13 -10.13 -6.46
CA ALA A 146 -12.43 -8.76 -6.04
C ALA A 146 -12.93 -7.89 -7.22
#